data_80feb0621f51bba093b7964229c4dc6b
#
_entry.id   80feb0621f51bba093b7964229c4dc6b
#
_cell.length_a   1.000
_cell.length_b   1.000
_cell.length_c   1.000
_cell.angle_alpha   90.00
_cell.angle_beta   90.00
_cell.angle_gamma   90.00
#
_symmetry.space_group_name_H-M   'P 1'
#
loop_
_entity.id
_entity.type
_entity.pdbx_description
1 polymer ?
#
loop_
_entity_poly.entity_id
_entity_poly.type
_entity_poly.pdbx_seq_one_letter_code
_entity_poly.pdbx_strand_id
1 'polypeptide(L)'
;MNSPLRIALVGDYNPDVVAHKAIPLAIDDAAAVLELPLRYDWLSTSEIKSADDLADYDAIWVVPASPYKNAEGAFIAIRHARENGIPFLGTCGGFQHAIIEYARNVMGWQDAAHAETDTEGRMVIAPLSCSLVEKSDNIELRAHTLISRAYGRDSIEEGYHCSYGIADDFARELEQGDLRVTGWDDDGEIRAVELVTHPFFVATLF
;
A
#
# COMPACT_ATOMS: atom_id res chain seq x y z
N MET A 1 -24.21 6.13 20.95
CA MET A 1 -23.94 5.69 19.55
C MET A 1 -22.50 6.07 19.29
N ASN A 2 -21.63 5.13 18.93
CA ASN A 2 -20.25 5.45 18.59
C ASN A 2 -20.24 6.27 17.29
N SER A 3 -19.37 7.27 17.20
CA SER A 3 -19.14 7.98 15.93
C SER A 3 -18.69 6.99 14.86
N PRO A 4 -19.08 7.18 13.59
CA PRO A 4 -18.59 6.32 12.52
C PRO A 4 -17.06 6.41 12.40
N LEU A 5 -16.42 5.27 12.14
CA LEU A 5 -14.99 5.23 11.82
C LEU A 5 -14.76 5.93 10.46
N ARG A 6 -13.68 6.69 10.36
CA ARG A 6 -13.32 7.45 9.15
C ARG A 6 -12.08 6.88 8.49
N ILE A 7 -12.17 6.59 7.21
CA ILE A 7 -11.06 6.09 6.39
C ILE A 7 -10.65 7.19 5.42
N ALA A 8 -9.37 7.55 5.40
CA ALA A 8 -8.79 8.38 4.35
C ALA A 8 -8.41 7.50 3.15
N LEU A 9 -9.03 7.72 2.00
CA LEU A 9 -8.60 7.17 0.71
C LEU A 9 -7.63 8.15 0.06
N VAL A 10 -6.34 7.92 0.26
CA VAL A 10 -5.28 8.82 -0.21
C VAL A 10 -4.85 8.45 -1.62
N GLY A 11 -5.09 9.35 -2.56
CA GLY A 11 -4.77 9.20 -3.98
C GLY A 11 -5.57 10.17 -4.84
N ASP A 12 -5.27 10.21 -6.13
CA ASP A 12 -5.86 11.17 -7.04
C ASP A 12 -7.01 10.52 -7.81
N TYR A 13 -8.23 10.69 -7.32
CA TYR A 13 -9.42 10.04 -7.87
C TYR A 13 -9.52 10.21 -9.39
N ASN A 14 -9.70 9.09 -10.07
CA ASN A 14 -9.94 9.03 -11.50
C ASN A 14 -11.06 8.01 -11.78
N PRO A 15 -12.20 8.44 -12.36
CA PRO A 15 -13.33 7.56 -12.66
C PRO A 15 -13.02 6.50 -13.73
N ASP A 16 -11.92 6.62 -14.47
CA ASP A 16 -11.52 5.64 -15.48
C ASP A 16 -10.70 4.47 -14.87
N VAL A 17 -10.22 4.62 -13.65
CA VAL A 17 -9.53 3.58 -12.90
C VAL A 17 -10.55 2.64 -12.24
N VAL A 18 -10.49 1.35 -12.59
CA VAL A 18 -11.43 0.33 -12.10
C VAL A 18 -11.38 0.22 -10.57
N ALA A 19 -10.17 0.19 -10.00
CA ALA A 19 -9.96 0.11 -8.56
C ALA A 19 -10.62 1.28 -7.80
N HIS A 20 -10.60 2.50 -8.37
CA HIS A 20 -11.22 3.66 -7.74
C HIS A 20 -12.75 3.55 -7.63
N LYS A 21 -13.39 2.75 -8.47
CA LYS A 21 -14.82 2.43 -8.38
C LYS A 21 -15.09 1.25 -7.45
N ALA A 22 -14.16 0.29 -7.39
CA ALA A 22 -14.32 -0.92 -6.59
C ALA A 22 -14.06 -0.67 -5.10
N ILE A 23 -13.10 0.17 -4.73
CA ILE A 23 -12.72 0.46 -3.34
C ILE A 23 -13.92 0.91 -2.48
N PRO A 24 -14.74 1.91 -2.90
CA PRO A 24 -15.93 2.28 -2.14
C PRO A 24 -16.90 1.13 -1.90
N LEU A 25 -17.14 0.32 -2.92
CA LEU A 25 -18.05 -0.83 -2.82
C LEU A 25 -17.49 -1.88 -1.84
N ALA A 26 -16.19 -2.15 -1.87
CA ALA A 26 -15.55 -3.07 -0.94
C ALA A 26 -15.63 -2.57 0.52
N ILE A 27 -15.50 -1.26 0.74
CA ILE A 27 -15.66 -0.65 2.07
C ILE A 27 -17.11 -0.79 2.54
N ASP A 28 -18.09 -0.51 1.68
CA ASP A 28 -19.50 -0.61 2.01
C ASP A 28 -19.90 -2.07 2.34
N ASP A 29 -19.39 -3.04 1.58
CA ASP A 29 -19.61 -4.47 1.83
C ASP A 29 -18.97 -4.89 3.18
N ALA A 30 -17.73 -4.46 3.44
CA ALA A 30 -17.05 -4.74 4.71
C ALA A 30 -17.80 -4.11 5.90
N ALA A 31 -18.27 -2.86 5.77
CA ALA A 31 -19.07 -2.17 6.78
C ALA A 31 -20.36 -2.94 7.10
N ALA A 32 -21.03 -3.44 6.07
CA ALA A 32 -22.27 -4.21 6.21
C ALA A 32 -22.03 -5.56 6.91
N VAL A 33 -20.96 -6.29 6.53
CA VAL A 33 -20.62 -7.59 7.12
C VAL A 33 -20.20 -7.45 8.59
N LEU A 34 -19.47 -6.39 8.91
CA LEU A 34 -18.96 -6.14 10.26
C LEU A 34 -19.95 -5.38 11.15
N GLU A 35 -21.08 -4.92 10.59
CA GLU A 35 -22.07 -4.06 11.27
C GLU A 35 -21.43 -2.79 11.88
N LEU A 36 -20.40 -2.24 11.20
CA LEU A 36 -19.66 -1.07 11.65
C LEU A 36 -20.09 0.18 10.87
N PRO A 37 -20.42 1.30 11.54
CA PRO A 37 -20.63 2.56 10.86
C PRO A 37 -19.28 3.10 10.34
N LEU A 38 -19.06 2.99 9.04
CA LEU A 38 -17.88 3.51 8.35
C LEU A 38 -18.22 4.71 7.50
N ARG A 39 -17.25 5.60 7.34
CA ARG A 39 -17.24 6.67 6.33
C ARG A 39 -15.85 6.71 5.71
N TYR A 40 -15.77 7.15 4.48
CA TYR A 40 -14.50 7.40 3.81
C TYR A 40 -14.54 8.74 3.10
N ASP A 41 -13.39 9.40 3.06
CA ASP A 41 -13.19 10.63 2.30
C ASP A 41 -12.02 10.37 1.32
N TRP A 42 -12.21 10.82 0.07
CA TRP A 42 -11.15 10.74 -0.94
C TRP A 42 -10.29 11.99 -0.85
N LEU A 43 -9.01 11.81 -0.52
CA LEU A 43 -8.03 12.90 -0.35
C LEU A 43 -7.04 12.89 -1.51
N SER A 44 -7.04 13.96 -2.32
CA SER A 44 -6.02 14.13 -3.35
C SER A 44 -4.64 14.29 -2.69
N THR A 45 -3.63 13.61 -3.25
CA THR A 45 -2.26 13.72 -2.75
C THR A 45 -1.73 15.16 -2.75
N SER A 46 -2.22 15.99 -3.67
CA SER A 46 -1.86 17.41 -3.75
C SER A 46 -2.47 18.28 -2.63
N GLU A 47 -3.48 17.79 -1.92
CA GLU A 47 -4.13 18.50 -0.80
C GLU A 47 -3.49 18.19 0.54
N ILE A 48 -2.80 17.06 0.69
CA ILE A 48 -2.11 16.67 1.91
C ILE A 48 -0.78 17.43 2.01
N LYS A 49 -0.65 18.30 3.02
CA LYS A 49 0.52 19.13 3.25
C LYS A 49 1.23 18.81 4.57
N SER A 50 0.49 18.23 5.52
CA SER A 50 1.00 17.86 6.84
C SER A 50 0.20 16.69 7.42
N ALA A 51 0.69 16.14 8.53
CA ALA A 51 -0.02 15.13 9.30
C ALA A 51 -1.37 15.63 9.87
N ASP A 52 -1.50 16.95 10.08
CA ASP A 52 -2.73 17.54 10.60
C ASP A 52 -3.92 17.34 9.65
N ASP A 53 -3.66 17.26 8.35
CA ASP A 53 -4.71 17.00 7.33
C ASP A 53 -5.32 15.59 7.45
N LEU A 54 -4.68 14.72 8.24
CA LEU A 54 -5.05 13.32 8.44
C LEU A 54 -5.51 13.03 9.89
N ALA A 55 -5.48 14.02 10.78
CA ALA A 55 -5.68 13.83 12.23
C ALA A 55 -7.08 13.29 12.60
N ASP A 56 -8.07 13.49 11.75
CA ASP A 56 -9.45 13.06 11.97
C ASP A 56 -9.77 11.65 11.43
N TYR A 57 -8.80 10.92 10.91
CA TYR A 57 -9.01 9.61 10.30
C TYR A 57 -8.51 8.48 11.19
N ASP A 58 -9.34 7.44 11.30
CA ASP A 58 -9.06 6.23 12.08
C ASP A 58 -8.24 5.20 11.31
N ALA A 59 -8.23 5.29 9.98
CA ALA A 59 -7.45 4.42 9.09
C ALA A 59 -7.07 5.16 7.80
N ILE A 60 -5.98 4.73 7.17
CA ILE A 60 -5.47 5.30 5.93
C ILE A 60 -5.30 4.19 4.89
N TRP A 61 -5.89 4.39 3.71
CA TRP A 61 -5.67 3.54 2.54
C TRP A 61 -5.04 4.37 1.41
N VAL A 62 -3.76 4.13 1.11
CA VAL A 62 -3.11 4.72 -0.05
C VAL A 62 -3.42 3.84 -1.26
N VAL A 63 -4.22 4.40 -2.17
CA VAL A 63 -4.94 3.67 -3.23
C VAL A 63 -4.11 3.51 -4.50
N PRO A 64 -4.50 2.62 -5.43
CA PRO A 64 -3.82 2.43 -6.72
C PRO A 64 -3.77 3.69 -7.60
N ALA A 65 -3.11 3.54 -8.77
CA ALA A 65 -2.97 4.53 -9.83
C ALA A 65 -1.92 5.62 -9.56
N SER A 66 -0.68 5.20 -9.31
CA SER A 66 0.51 6.05 -9.49
C SER A 66 0.79 6.29 -10.99
N PRO A 67 1.54 7.34 -11.38
CA PRO A 67 2.14 8.32 -10.49
C PRO A 67 1.13 9.28 -9.87
N TYR A 68 1.30 9.58 -8.58
CA TYR A 68 0.47 10.56 -7.89
C TYR A 68 0.80 11.99 -8.32
N LYS A 69 -0.18 12.90 -8.26
CA LYS A 69 0.03 14.33 -8.53
C LYS A 69 1.08 14.95 -7.61
N ASN A 70 1.16 14.45 -6.37
CA ASN A 70 2.15 14.84 -5.40
C ASN A 70 2.56 13.63 -4.54
N ALA A 71 3.65 12.98 -4.87
CA ALA A 71 4.16 11.83 -4.10
C ALA A 71 4.43 12.18 -2.62
N GLU A 72 4.82 13.43 -2.32
CA GLU A 72 5.07 13.85 -0.92
C GLU A 72 3.81 13.76 -0.07
N GLY A 73 2.63 14.07 -0.60
CA GLY A 73 1.38 13.91 0.13
C GLY A 73 1.10 12.44 0.48
N ALA A 74 1.43 11.51 -0.41
CA ALA A 74 1.34 10.08 -0.11
C ALA A 74 2.37 9.66 0.95
N PHE A 75 3.61 10.15 0.88
CA PHE A 75 4.64 9.88 1.91
C PHE A 75 4.24 10.41 3.28
N ILE A 76 3.66 11.62 3.36
CA ILE A 76 3.13 12.19 4.62
C ILE A 76 2.07 11.24 5.22
N ALA A 77 1.14 10.74 4.40
CA ALA A 77 0.08 9.86 4.86
C ALA A 77 0.62 8.50 5.36
N ILE A 78 1.53 7.89 4.62
CA ILE A 78 2.17 6.63 4.99
C ILE A 78 2.97 6.79 6.29
N ARG A 79 3.79 7.84 6.37
CA ARG A 79 4.59 8.13 7.55
C ARG A 79 3.71 8.40 8.77
N HIS A 80 2.65 9.19 8.62
CA HIS A 80 1.70 9.48 9.69
C HIS A 80 1.07 8.19 10.23
N ALA A 81 0.60 7.29 9.36
CA ALA A 81 0.08 6.00 9.77
C ALA A 81 1.12 5.17 10.52
N ARG A 82 2.32 5.03 9.94
CA ARG A 82 3.41 4.21 10.49
C ARG A 82 3.85 4.69 11.89
N GLU A 83 4.03 6.00 12.06
CA GLU A 83 4.55 6.57 13.31
C GLU A 83 3.52 6.64 14.44
N ASN A 84 2.22 6.68 14.11
CA ASN A 84 1.16 6.84 15.10
C ASN A 84 0.30 5.58 15.32
N GLY A 85 0.67 4.45 14.74
CA GLY A 85 -0.07 3.20 14.91
C GLY A 85 -1.47 3.22 14.28
N ILE A 86 -1.69 4.08 13.27
CA ILE A 86 -2.96 4.18 12.56
C ILE A 86 -3.03 3.05 11.52
N PRO A 87 -4.09 2.23 11.49
CA PRO A 87 -4.27 1.19 10.49
C PRO A 87 -4.01 1.68 9.08
N PHE A 88 -3.13 0.98 8.37
CA PHE A 88 -2.66 1.34 7.04
C PHE A 88 -2.83 0.19 6.05
N LEU A 89 -3.40 0.50 4.89
CA LEU A 89 -3.39 -0.34 3.71
C LEU A 89 -2.77 0.43 2.54
N GLY A 90 -1.82 -0.17 1.84
CA GLY A 90 -1.27 0.37 0.59
C GLY A 90 -1.45 -0.62 -0.54
N THR A 91 -2.11 -0.24 -1.64
CA THR A 91 -2.32 -1.15 -2.77
C THR A 91 -1.72 -0.59 -4.05
N CYS A 92 -1.05 -1.43 -4.86
CA CYS A 92 -0.38 -1.07 -6.11
C CYS A 92 0.56 0.14 -5.92
N GLY A 93 0.20 1.34 -6.36
CA GLY A 93 0.96 2.57 -6.12
C GLY A 93 1.20 2.86 -4.63
N GLY A 94 0.22 2.55 -3.77
CA GLY A 94 0.34 2.66 -2.32
C GLY A 94 1.39 1.72 -1.73
N PHE A 95 1.50 0.50 -2.24
CA PHE A 95 2.57 -0.43 -1.91
C PHE A 95 3.95 0.15 -2.28
N GLN A 96 4.11 0.62 -3.52
CA GLN A 96 5.36 1.17 -4.01
C GLN A 96 5.83 2.35 -3.15
N HIS A 97 4.93 3.26 -2.81
CA HIS A 97 5.25 4.43 -1.99
C HIS A 97 5.50 4.06 -0.52
N ALA A 98 4.87 3.01 0.01
CA ALA A 98 5.17 2.51 1.36
C ALA A 98 6.61 1.95 1.45
N ILE A 99 7.08 1.26 0.42
CA ILE A 99 8.46 0.78 0.31
C ILE A 99 9.45 1.96 0.29
N ILE A 100 9.19 2.98 -0.53
CA ILE A 100 10.07 4.16 -0.63
C ILE A 100 10.09 4.94 0.70
N GLU A 101 8.94 5.14 1.33
CA GLU A 101 8.84 5.82 2.62
C GLU A 101 9.66 5.08 3.68
N TYR A 102 9.51 3.77 3.76
CA TYR A 102 10.26 2.95 4.70
C TYR A 102 11.77 2.99 4.44
N ALA A 103 12.19 2.89 3.18
CA ALA A 103 13.59 3.01 2.79
C ALA A 103 14.18 4.35 3.21
N ARG A 104 13.48 5.47 2.95
CA ARG A 104 13.95 6.82 3.28
C ARG A 104 14.00 7.09 4.77
N ASN A 105 12.93 6.78 5.49
CA ASN A 105 12.74 7.26 6.85
C ASN A 105 13.10 6.24 7.94
N VAL A 106 13.15 4.95 7.61
CA VAL A 106 13.53 3.89 8.57
C VAL A 106 14.91 3.33 8.28
N MET A 107 15.21 3.02 7.01
CA MET A 107 16.53 2.45 6.62
C MET A 107 17.59 3.53 6.38
N GLY A 108 17.21 4.81 6.32
CA GLY A 108 18.12 5.94 6.10
C GLY A 108 18.58 6.12 4.64
N TRP A 109 17.91 5.49 3.69
CA TRP A 109 18.21 5.61 2.26
C TRP A 109 17.49 6.83 1.67
N GLN A 110 17.98 8.03 2.02
CA GLN A 110 17.33 9.30 1.66
C GLN A 110 17.13 9.50 0.15
N ASP A 111 17.94 8.81 -0.65
CA ASP A 111 17.92 8.82 -2.12
C ASP A 111 17.11 7.65 -2.72
N ALA A 112 16.33 6.90 -1.90
CA ALA A 112 15.45 5.86 -2.40
C ALA A 112 14.44 6.45 -3.40
N ALA A 113 14.29 5.81 -4.56
CA ALA A 113 13.62 6.38 -5.71
C ALA A 113 12.75 5.35 -6.46
N HIS A 114 11.84 5.84 -7.29
CA HIS A 114 10.94 5.08 -8.14
C HIS A 114 11.36 5.22 -9.61
N ALA A 115 11.67 4.12 -10.28
CA ALA A 115 12.17 4.15 -11.66
C ALA A 115 11.16 4.68 -12.71
N GLU A 116 9.88 4.82 -12.36
CA GLU A 116 8.89 5.43 -13.25
C GLU A 116 8.96 6.97 -13.24
N THR A 117 9.24 7.55 -12.08
CA THR A 117 9.11 9.00 -11.84
C THR A 117 10.43 9.71 -11.61
N ASP A 118 11.43 8.99 -11.11
CA ASP A 118 12.73 9.55 -10.74
C ASP A 118 13.81 9.18 -11.77
N THR A 119 14.69 10.12 -12.06
CA THR A 119 15.83 9.92 -12.98
C THR A 119 17.14 9.65 -12.25
N GLU A 120 17.19 9.92 -10.95
CA GLU A 120 18.37 9.77 -10.10
C GLU A 120 17.98 9.13 -8.77
N GLY A 121 18.96 8.60 -8.04
CA GLY A 121 18.77 7.93 -6.76
C GLY A 121 18.89 6.43 -6.85
N ARG A 122 18.72 5.76 -5.69
CA ARG A 122 18.69 4.30 -5.61
C ARG A 122 17.27 3.81 -5.93
N MET A 123 17.11 3.15 -7.06
CA MET A 123 15.81 2.64 -7.47
C MET A 123 15.43 1.45 -6.60
N VAL A 124 14.60 1.69 -5.58
CA VAL A 124 14.03 0.63 -4.72
C VAL A 124 12.75 0.05 -5.32
N ILE A 125 12.12 0.81 -6.21
CA ILE A 125 11.03 0.36 -7.09
C ILE A 125 11.53 0.41 -8.52
N ALA A 126 11.47 -0.72 -9.22
CA ALA A 126 12.01 -0.92 -10.57
C ALA A 126 10.97 -1.59 -11.49
N PRO A 127 11.15 -1.52 -12.81
CA PRO A 127 10.30 -2.26 -13.74
C PRO A 127 10.32 -3.76 -13.42
N LEU A 128 9.15 -4.39 -13.41
CA LEU A 128 9.04 -5.85 -13.32
C LEU A 128 9.59 -6.52 -14.58
N SER A 129 10.14 -7.69 -14.44
CA SER A 129 10.66 -8.52 -15.55
C SER A 129 9.56 -8.85 -16.57
N CYS A 130 8.32 -9.04 -16.10
CA CYS A 130 7.10 -9.14 -16.88
C CYS A 130 6.10 -8.11 -16.40
N SER A 131 5.54 -7.31 -17.32
CA SER A 131 4.44 -6.39 -16.97
C SER A 131 3.21 -7.21 -16.56
N LEU A 132 2.67 -6.91 -15.38
CA LEU A 132 1.50 -7.54 -14.80
C LEU A 132 0.23 -6.74 -15.13
N VAL A 133 -0.02 -6.47 -16.41
CA VAL A 133 -1.22 -5.76 -16.85
C VAL A 133 -2.28 -6.77 -17.26
N GLU A 134 -3.45 -6.69 -16.60
CA GLU A 134 -4.59 -7.60 -16.82
C GLU A 134 -4.22 -9.09 -16.68
N LYS A 135 -3.33 -9.39 -15.76
CA LYS A 135 -2.96 -10.75 -15.36
C LYS A 135 -3.53 -11.09 -14.00
N SER A 136 -3.88 -12.37 -13.81
CA SER A 136 -4.06 -12.96 -12.48
C SER A 136 -2.94 -13.96 -12.24
N ASP A 137 -2.38 -13.94 -11.05
CA ASP A 137 -1.37 -14.88 -10.61
C ASP A 137 -1.72 -15.46 -9.24
N ASN A 138 -1.19 -16.64 -8.96
CA ASN A 138 -1.24 -17.22 -7.63
C ASN A 138 -0.21 -16.53 -6.73
N ILE A 139 -0.62 -16.23 -5.49
CA ILE A 139 0.23 -15.61 -4.49
C ILE A 139 0.26 -16.50 -3.26
N GLU A 140 1.44 -16.94 -2.90
CA GLU A 140 1.69 -17.65 -1.66
C GLU A 140 1.90 -16.62 -0.53
N LEU A 141 1.07 -16.72 0.50
CA LEU A 141 1.11 -15.86 1.68
C LEU A 141 1.84 -16.57 2.82
N ARG A 142 2.64 -15.83 3.56
CA ARG A 142 3.27 -16.35 4.77
C ARG A 142 2.20 -16.62 5.82
N ALA A 143 2.15 -17.85 6.31
CA ALA A 143 1.21 -18.26 7.35
C ALA A 143 1.33 -17.39 8.61
N HIS A 144 0.19 -17.16 9.28
CA HIS A 144 0.07 -16.38 10.53
C HIS A 144 0.34 -14.87 10.40
N THR A 145 0.45 -14.34 9.20
CA THR A 145 0.53 -12.90 8.93
C THR A 145 -0.85 -12.24 8.98
N LEU A 146 -0.89 -10.89 8.97
CA LEU A 146 -2.16 -10.16 8.92
C LEU A 146 -2.92 -10.47 7.64
N ILE A 147 -2.22 -10.49 6.51
CA ILE A 147 -2.82 -10.73 5.20
C ILE A 147 -3.33 -12.18 5.09
N SER A 148 -2.57 -13.21 5.53
CA SER A 148 -3.06 -14.60 5.48
C SER A 148 -4.28 -14.81 6.37
N ARG A 149 -4.35 -14.12 7.51
CA ARG A 149 -5.55 -14.12 8.36
C ARG A 149 -6.73 -13.41 7.73
N ALA A 150 -6.50 -12.30 7.03
CA ALA A 150 -7.55 -11.56 6.33
C ALA A 150 -8.19 -12.41 5.21
N TYR A 151 -7.38 -13.15 4.46
CA TYR A 151 -7.87 -14.06 3.43
C TYR A 151 -8.37 -15.41 3.98
N GLY A 152 -7.96 -15.79 5.21
CA GLY A 152 -8.29 -17.08 5.81
C GLY A 152 -7.62 -18.28 5.11
N ARG A 153 -6.57 -18.04 4.33
CA ARG A 153 -5.80 -19.04 3.57
C ARG A 153 -4.42 -18.49 3.23
N ASP A 154 -3.49 -19.38 2.90
CA ASP A 154 -2.10 -19.06 2.61
C ASP A 154 -1.77 -19.08 1.11
N SER A 155 -2.73 -19.37 0.23
CA SER A 155 -2.61 -19.26 -1.22
C SER A 155 -3.86 -18.59 -1.78
N ILE A 156 -3.66 -17.56 -2.60
CA ILE A 156 -4.73 -16.74 -3.20
C ILE A 156 -4.43 -16.49 -4.68
N GLU A 157 -5.47 -16.21 -5.45
CA GLU A 157 -5.35 -15.71 -6.81
C GLU A 157 -5.83 -14.27 -6.85
N GLU A 158 -4.96 -13.36 -7.30
CA GLU A 158 -5.27 -11.93 -7.41
C GLU A 158 -4.88 -11.35 -8.76
N GLY A 159 -5.62 -10.31 -9.15
CA GLY A 159 -5.39 -9.60 -10.39
C GLY A 159 -4.45 -8.43 -10.22
N TYR A 160 -3.62 -8.18 -11.22
CA TYR A 160 -2.67 -7.07 -11.23
C TYR A 160 -2.90 -6.10 -12.39
N HIS A 161 -2.56 -4.85 -12.11
CA HIS A 161 -2.36 -3.83 -13.15
C HIS A 161 -1.13 -2.99 -12.79
N CYS A 162 0.03 -3.65 -12.64
CA CYS A 162 1.29 -3.02 -12.23
C CYS A 162 2.42 -3.38 -13.19
N SER A 163 3.29 -2.41 -13.46
CA SER A 163 4.51 -2.58 -14.26
C SER A 163 5.79 -2.42 -13.44
N TYR A 164 5.67 -2.04 -12.16
CA TYR A 164 6.77 -1.78 -11.26
C TYR A 164 6.61 -2.52 -9.95
N GLY A 165 7.69 -3.04 -9.41
CA GLY A 165 7.75 -3.77 -8.14
C GLY A 165 9.03 -3.46 -7.39
N ILE A 166 9.31 -4.21 -6.32
CA ILE A 166 10.55 -4.06 -5.54
C ILE A 166 11.75 -4.48 -6.38
N ALA A 167 12.80 -3.66 -6.39
CA ALA A 167 14.04 -4.01 -7.05
C ALA A 167 14.75 -5.17 -6.32
N ASP A 168 15.31 -6.14 -7.07
CA ASP A 168 15.95 -7.35 -6.53
C ASP A 168 17.05 -7.06 -5.51
N ASP A 169 17.86 -6.04 -5.77
CA ASP A 169 18.93 -5.64 -4.85
C ASP A 169 18.38 -5.08 -3.54
N PHE A 170 17.25 -4.39 -3.58
CA PHE A 170 16.60 -3.84 -2.41
C PHE A 170 15.82 -4.91 -1.61
N ALA A 171 15.23 -5.89 -2.28
CA ALA A 171 14.49 -6.97 -1.64
C ALA A 171 15.29 -7.67 -0.53
N ARG A 172 16.57 -7.90 -0.77
CA ARG A 172 17.50 -8.53 0.20
C ARG A 172 17.77 -7.67 1.43
N GLU A 173 17.82 -6.35 1.26
CA GLU A 173 18.01 -5.41 2.37
C GLU A 173 16.72 -5.24 3.18
N LEU A 174 15.56 -5.29 2.52
CA LEU A 174 14.27 -5.19 3.16
C LEU A 174 14.03 -6.30 4.18
N GLU A 175 14.45 -7.53 3.89
CA GLU A 175 14.29 -8.69 4.78
C GLU A 175 15.02 -8.56 6.13
N GLN A 176 15.97 -7.66 6.26
CA GLN A 176 16.70 -7.42 7.50
C GLN A 176 15.93 -6.50 8.47
N GLY A 177 14.92 -5.76 7.98
CA GLY A 177 14.13 -4.80 8.74
C GLY A 177 12.87 -5.39 9.36
N ASP A 178 12.04 -4.51 9.92
CA ASP A 178 10.73 -4.87 10.49
C ASP A 178 9.61 -4.88 9.44
N LEU A 179 9.83 -4.33 8.26
CA LEU A 179 8.95 -4.47 7.12
C LEU A 179 9.23 -5.83 6.44
N ARG A 180 8.40 -6.81 6.75
CA ARG A 180 8.58 -8.21 6.35
C ARG A 180 7.83 -8.53 5.07
N VAL A 181 8.47 -9.31 4.22
CA VAL A 181 7.79 -9.89 3.05
C VAL A 181 6.82 -10.96 3.52
N THR A 182 5.57 -10.86 3.08
CA THR A 182 4.46 -11.72 3.51
C THR A 182 3.70 -12.35 2.36
N GLY A 183 4.04 -12.03 1.11
CA GLY A 183 3.46 -12.67 -0.07
C GLY A 183 4.39 -12.64 -1.28
N TRP A 184 4.40 -13.75 -2.03
CA TRP A 184 5.19 -13.94 -3.26
C TRP A 184 4.32 -14.57 -4.33
N ASP A 185 4.61 -14.29 -5.59
CA ASP A 185 4.05 -15.04 -6.70
C ASP A 185 4.85 -16.32 -7.00
N ASP A 186 4.42 -17.06 -8.03
CA ASP A 186 5.04 -18.32 -8.44
C ASP A 186 6.50 -18.14 -8.95
N ASP A 187 6.88 -16.95 -9.37
CA ASP A 187 8.25 -16.60 -9.78
C ASP A 187 9.13 -16.17 -8.59
N GLY A 188 8.55 -16.06 -7.38
CA GLY A 188 9.22 -15.65 -6.15
C GLY A 188 9.33 -14.13 -6.00
N GLU A 189 8.66 -13.37 -6.82
CA GLU A 189 8.62 -11.92 -6.76
C GLU A 189 7.73 -11.44 -5.59
N ILE A 190 8.15 -10.38 -4.90
CA ILE A 190 7.45 -9.86 -3.72
C ILE A 190 6.15 -9.17 -4.14
N ARG A 191 5.05 -9.62 -3.52
CA ARG A 191 3.69 -9.10 -3.78
C ARG A 191 3.01 -8.52 -2.56
N ALA A 192 3.47 -8.83 -1.35
CA ALA A 192 2.93 -8.28 -0.12
C ALA A 192 4.00 -8.10 0.96
N VAL A 193 3.85 -7.05 1.76
CA VAL A 193 4.68 -6.75 2.93
C VAL A 193 3.84 -6.32 4.12
N GLU A 194 4.36 -6.54 5.34
CA GLU A 194 3.76 -6.10 6.60
C GLU A 194 4.81 -5.51 7.54
N LEU A 195 4.49 -4.44 8.23
CA LEU A 195 5.32 -3.90 9.30
C LEU A 195 4.97 -4.60 10.62
N VAL A 196 5.84 -5.52 11.06
CA VAL A 196 5.55 -6.43 12.20
C VAL A 196 5.47 -5.72 13.55
N THR A 197 6.01 -4.53 13.68
CA THR A 197 5.97 -3.70 14.88
C THR A 197 4.74 -2.79 14.93
N HIS A 198 3.86 -2.85 13.91
CA HIS A 198 2.68 -2.01 13.78
C HIS A 198 1.39 -2.82 13.96
N PRO A 199 0.32 -2.27 14.61
CA PRO A 199 -0.94 -2.98 14.81
C PRO A 199 -1.57 -3.51 13.53
N PHE A 200 -1.57 -2.70 12.45
CA PHE A 200 -2.01 -3.07 11.11
C PHE A 200 -1.34 -2.17 10.08
N PHE A 201 -0.29 -2.65 9.45
CA PHE A 201 0.36 -1.98 8.33
C PHE A 201 0.65 -3.04 7.26
N VAL A 202 -0.19 -3.07 6.24
CA VAL A 202 -0.14 -4.04 5.15
C VAL A 202 -0.03 -3.29 3.83
N ALA A 203 0.82 -3.77 2.95
CA ALA A 203 0.87 -3.26 1.60
C ALA A 203 0.97 -4.40 0.59
N THR A 204 0.21 -4.30 -0.52
CA THR A 204 0.14 -5.31 -1.57
C THR A 204 0.33 -4.68 -2.94
N LEU A 205 0.95 -5.40 -3.86
CA LEU A 205 1.13 -4.94 -5.23
C LEU A 205 -0.15 -5.16 -6.09
N PHE A 206 -1.06 -5.98 -5.60
CA PHE A 206 -2.37 -6.26 -6.18
C PHE A 206 -3.49 -5.48 -5.51
#